data_1d69ba4fb797dc4d0e0eacd869a68198
#
_entry.id   1d69ba4fb797dc4d0e0eacd869a68198
#
_cell.length_a   1.000
_cell.length_b   1.000
_cell.length_c   1.000
_cell.angle_alpha   90.00
_cell.angle_beta   90.00
_cell.angle_gamma   90.00
#
_symmetry.space_group_name_H-M   'P 1'
#
loop_
_entity.id
_entity.type
_entity.pdbx_description
1 polymer ?
#
loop_
_entity_poly.entity_id
_entity_poly.type
_entity_poly.pdbx_seq_one_letter_code
_entity_poly.pdbx_strand_id
1 'polypeptide(L)'
;MSDFDVIVIGGGPGGYLAAERLAHHGKKVLLAEKEFLGGTCLNIGCIPTKTLLNSAKHYHNALDGDRFGVHVESVRCDWQKMQAWKQEVVEKLRNGVAFAEKKLGVEVVHGAAKLAASGRAVEVDGRVLSADDIIIAAGSVPVMPPIPGSQGNPQVLDSTGLLGIGEVPERLCVIGGGVIGIEFASLFSALGSQVEVVEMLDEIVPFMDRETAPVLRKALKSVRFNLGCKVEKIEGGTVFYRKKDGELAASVSDYVLMAVGRKPVVEGWGAREAGLDVSPKGVAVDDRMRTNLPHVWAVGDVTGRSLLAHSAYRMAEIAAANIIDGEQAVRRGERMRWDCVPWAVYSIPEAAGIGLTSQEAERRGLQVLSVSVPLKVAGRFAAENGFAAPGTVKLLADPATHRILGVHIVGSYASEMIWGASILLEQEMTIEDLRQLVFPHPTVSEGIREAAWAFDIA
;
A
#
# COMPACT_ATOMS: atom_id res chain seq x y z
N MET A 1 -31.04 -4.21 25.89
CA MET A 1 -29.87 -3.38 25.61
C MET A 1 -28.80 -4.30 25.07
N SER A 2 -28.09 -3.87 24.04
CA SER A 2 -26.96 -4.62 23.48
C SER A 2 -25.82 -4.66 24.49
N ASP A 3 -24.94 -5.68 24.39
CA ASP A 3 -23.77 -5.81 25.28
C ASP A 3 -22.74 -4.69 24.97
N PHE A 4 -22.65 -4.25 23.70
CA PHE A 4 -21.79 -3.18 23.22
C PHE A 4 -22.54 -2.24 22.28
N ASP A 5 -22.09 -0.99 22.17
CA ASP A 5 -22.56 -0.10 21.11
C ASP A 5 -22.01 -0.57 19.76
N VAL A 6 -20.72 -0.93 19.71
CA VAL A 6 -20.07 -1.39 18.48
C VAL A 6 -19.14 -2.59 18.75
N ILE A 7 -19.20 -3.59 17.88
CA ILE A 7 -18.22 -4.67 17.83
C ILE A 7 -17.45 -4.57 16.50
N VAL A 8 -16.12 -4.60 16.58
CA VAL A 8 -15.21 -4.57 15.44
C VAL A 8 -14.55 -5.94 15.27
N ILE A 9 -14.66 -6.53 14.09
CA ILE A 9 -14.05 -7.81 13.72
C ILE A 9 -12.77 -7.57 12.92
N GLY A 10 -11.61 -7.78 13.53
CA GLY A 10 -10.28 -7.59 12.97
C GLY A 10 -9.60 -6.32 13.48
N GLY A 11 -8.39 -6.47 14.01
CA GLY A 11 -7.56 -5.42 14.63
C GLY A 11 -6.50 -4.82 13.71
N GLY A 12 -6.68 -4.90 12.38
CA GLY A 12 -5.83 -4.22 11.40
C GLY A 12 -6.08 -2.69 11.36
N PRO A 13 -5.42 -1.95 10.42
CA PRO A 13 -5.52 -0.49 10.35
C PRO A 13 -6.95 0.05 10.35
N GLY A 14 -7.85 -0.55 9.60
CA GLY A 14 -9.26 -0.15 9.60
C GLY A 14 -9.97 -0.45 10.92
N GLY A 15 -9.65 -1.58 11.55
CA GLY A 15 -10.35 -2.02 12.77
C GLY A 15 -9.93 -1.25 14.01
N TYR A 16 -8.64 -1.21 14.33
CA TYR A 16 -8.19 -0.50 15.52
C TYR A 16 -8.50 1.00 15.45
N LEU A 17 -8.32 1.65 14.28
CA LEU A 17 -8.66 3.06 14.18
C LEU A 17 -10.17 3.32 14.32
N ALA A 18 -11.03 2.44 13.77
CA ALA A 18 -12.47 2.55 13.99
C ALA A 18 -12.83 2.44 15.48
N ALA A 19 -12.23 1.46 16.19
CA ALA A 19 -12.43 1.27 17.61
C ALA A 19 -11.98 2.49 18.43
N GLU A 20 -10.79 3.04 18.15
CA GLU A 20 -10.28 4.27 18.77
C GLU A 20 -11.23 5.46 18.56
N ARG A 21 -11.68 5.71 17.31
CA ARG A 21 -12.57 6.84 17.00
C ARG A 21 -13.90 6.73 17.70
N LEU A 22 -14.50 5.55 17.71
CA LEU A 22 -15.78 5.28 18.37
C LEU A 22 -15.67 5.42 19.91
N ALA A 23 -14.65 4.82 20.50
CA ALA A 23 -14.42 4.91 21.94
C ALA A 23 -14.12 6.34 22.41
N HIS A 24 -13.37 7.13 21.61
CA HIS A 24 -13.12 8.55 21.88
C HIS A 24 -14.43 9.36 21.96
N HIS A 25 -15.46 8.95 21.24
CA HIS A 25 -16.80 9.55 21.28
C HIS A 25 -17.75 8.87 22.28
N GLY A 26 -17.22 8.12 23.24
CA GLY A 26 -17.98 7.55 24.35
C GLY A 26 -18.76 6.29 24.02
N LYS A 27 -18.53 5.66 22.86
CA LYS A 27 -19.13 4.37 22.53
C LYS A 27 -18.45 3.24 23.30
N LYS A 28 -19.24 2.27 23.78
CA LYS A 28 -18.73 1.02 24.36
C LYS A 28 -18.33 0.07 23.21
N VAL A 29 -17.04 -0.12 23.02
CA VAL A 29 -16.48 -0.85 21.89
C VAL A 29 -15.78 -2.14 22.31
N LEU A 30 -16.05 -3.23 21.57
CA LEU A 30 -15.26 -4.45 21.60
C LEU A 30 -14.51 -4.59 20.27
N LEU A 31 -13.22 -4.88 20.35
CA LEU A 31 -12.36 -5.20 19.21
C LEU A 31 -11.90 -6.66 19.29
N ALA A 32 -12.31 -7.49 18.34
CA ALA A 32 -11.91 -8.88 18.26
C ALA A 32 -10.76 -9.05 17.25
N GLU A 33 -9.62 -9.56 17.69
CA GLU A 33 -8.45 -9.83 16.84
C GLU A 33 -7.93 -11.25 17.08
N LYS A 34 -7.71 -12.00 15.99
CA LYS A 34 -7.30 -13.41 16.07
C LYS A 34 -5.81 -13.62 16.29
N GLU A 35 -4.97 -12.68 15.88
CA GLU A 35 -3.50 -12.79 15.90
C GLU A 35 -2.87 -11.63 16.69
N PHE A 36 -2.60 -10.52 16.03
CA PHE A 36 -1.93 -9.36 16.61
C PHE A 36 -2.59 -8.05 16.20
N LEU A 37 -2.80 -7.16 17.15
CA LEU A 37 -3.21 -5.77 16.88
C LEU A 37 -2.25 -5.11 15.88
N GLY A 38 -2.80 -4.26 15.02
CA GLY A 38 -2.08 -3.64 13.89
C GLY A 38 -2.19 -4.43 12.58
N GLY A 39 -2.66 -5.69 12.61
CA GLY A 39 -2.91 -6.54 11.45
C GLY A 39 -1.69 -6.70 10.53
N THR A 40 -1.94 -6.96 9.25
CA THR A 40 -0.90 -7.20 8.24
C THR A 40 0.08 -6.04 8.13
N CYS A 41 -0.39 -4.80 8.02
CA CYS A 41 0.47 -3.64 7.76
C CYS A 41 1.56 -3.48 8.83
N LEU A 42 1.17 -3.50 10.10
CA LEU A 42 2.08 -3.27 11.22
C LEU A 42 3.01 -4.47 11.47
N ASN A 43 2.48 -5.69 11.42
CA ASN A 43 3.21 -6.86 11.89
C ASN A 43 4.01 -7.58 10.79
N ILE A 44 3.46 -7.70 9.58
CA ILE A 44 3.98 -8.55 8.49
C ILE A 44 3.88 -7.89 7.10
N GLY A 45 3.77 -6.57 7.03
CA GLY A 45 3.60 -5.84 5.77
C GLY A 45 4.40 -4.55 5.72
N CYS A 46 3.69 -3.41 5.82
CA CYS A 46 4.26 -2.08 5.61
C CYS A 46 5.45 -1.79 6.53
N ILE A 47 5.26 -1.89 7.83
CA ILE A 47 6.26 -1.47 8.82
C ILE A 47 7.53 -2.32 8.74
N PRO A 48 7.47 -3.66 8.79
CA PRO A 48 8.68 -4.48 8.67
C PRO A 48 9.40 -4.27 7.33
N THR A 49 8.67 -4.14 6.22
CA THR A 49 9.27 -3.90 4.90
C THR A 49 9.98 -2.54 4.85
N LYS A 50 9.32 -1.46 5.32
CA LYS A 50 9.91 -0.11 5.31
C LYS A 50 11.10 0.01 6.26
N THR A 51 11.09 -0.72 7.38
CA THR A 51 12.24 -0.79 8.30
C THR A 51 13.45 -1.43 7.61
N LEU A 52 13.26 -2.56 6.91
CA LEU A 52 14.34 -3.21 6.17
C LEU A 52 14.80 -2.38 4.97
N LEU A 53 13.88 -1.75 4.22
CA LEU A 53 14.22 -0.84 3.11
C LEU A 53 15.05 0.35 3.59
N ASN A 54 14.74 0.93 4.74
CA ASN A 54 15.54 2.00 5.32
C ASN A 54 16.95 1.52 5.68
N SER A 55 17.09 0.34 6.26
CA SER A 55 18.40 -0.26 6.54
C SER A 55 19.19 -0.51 5.25
N ALA A 56 18.53 -1.04 4.21
CA ALA A 56 19.14 -1.23 2.89
C ALA A 56 19.56 0.11 2.24
N LYS A 57 18.75 1.16 2.42
CA LYS A 57 19.10 2.53 1.96
C LYS A 57 20.38 3.04 2.63
N HIS A 58 20.55 2.83 3.93
CA HIS A 58 21.78 3.19 4.63
C HIS A 58 22.99 2.43 4.08
N TYR A 59 22.85 1.12 3.85
CA TYR A 59 23.90 0.30 3.27
C TYR A 59 24.26 0.78 1.86
N HIS A 60 23.27 1.00 1.00
CA HIS A 60 23.45 1.50 -0.36
C HIS A 60 24.12 2.89 -0.40
N ASN A 61 23.67 3.82 0.46
CA ASN A 61 24.25 5.16 0.55
C ASN A 61 25.72 5.13 1.00
N ALA A 62 26.08 4.19 1.90
CA ALA A 62 27.46 4.03 2.32
C ALA A 62 28.37 3.53 1.17
N LEU A 63 27.85 2.63 0.31
CA LEU A 63 28.59 2.17 -0.87
C LEU A 63 28.75 3.28 -1.94
N ASP A 64 27.76 4.19 -2.06
CA ASP A 64 27.78 5.31 -3.03
C ASP A 64 28.43 6.59 -2.47
N GLY A 65 28.96 6.53 -1.25
CA GLY A 65 29.46 7.71 -0.51
C GLY A 65 30.63 8.41 -1.20
N ASP A 66 31.47 7.69 -1.91
CA ASP A 66 32.70 8.20 -2.53
C ASP A 66 32.45 9.39 -3.47
N ARG A 67 31.38 9.36 -4.25
CA ARG A 67 30.98 10.47 -5.15
C ARG A 67 30.62 11.77 -4.40
N PHE A 68 30.35 11.67 -3.10
CA PHE A 68 30.07 12.82 -2.21
C PHE A 68 31.25 13.19 -1.33
N GLY A 69 32.42 12.59 -1.54
CA GLY A 69 33.61 12.80 -0.73
C GLY A 69 33.60 12.04 0.61
N VAL A 70 32.69 11.07 0.77
CA VAL A 70 32.63 10.20 1.97
C VAL A 70 33.25 8.88 1.62
N HIS A 71 34.53 8.69 2.03
CA HIS A 71 35.26 7.47 1.77
C HIS A 71 34.98 6.43 2.87
N VAL A 72 34.55 5.25 2.49
CA VAL A 72 34.25 4.14 3.38
C VAL A 72 35.13 2.97 3.00
N GLU A 73 36.02 2.55 3.91
CA GLU A 73 36.95 1.44 3.64
C GLU A 73 36.27 0.09 3.47
N SER A 74 35.23 -0.19 4.25
CA SER A 74 34.41 -1.40 4.10
C SER A 74 33.00 -1.19 4.64
N VAL A 75 32.00 -1.74 3.93
CA VAL A 75 30.62 -1.77 4.38
C VAL A 75 30.19 -3.23 4.48
N ARG A 76 29.56 -3.60 5.58
CA ARG A 76 29.03 -4.94 5.79
C ARG A 76 27.55 -4.88 6.17
N CYS A 77 26.75 -5.75 5.57
CA CYS A 77 25.36 -5.97 5.97
C CYS A 77 25.36 -7.00 7.12
N ASP A 78 24.79 -6.62 8.27
CA ASP A 78 24.49 -7.54 9.38
C ASP A 78 22.97 -7.81 9.36
N TRP A 79 22.56 -8.84 8.62
CA TRP A 79 21.16 -9.20 8.45
C TRP A 79 20.47 -9.50 9.77
N GLN A 80 21.14 -10.13 10.73
CA GLN A 80 20.56 -10.45 12.03
C GLN A 80 20.22 -9.18 12.83
N LYS A 81 21.08 -8.16 12.78
CA LYS A 81 20.79 -6.86 13.40
C LYS A 81 19.67 -6.12 12.68
N MET A 82 19.60 -6.19 11.36
CA MET A 82 18.48 -5.61 10.60
C MET A 82 17.15 -6.28 10.97
N GLN A 83 17.13 -7.60 11.10
CA GLN A 83 15.97 -8.37 11.55
C GLN A 83 15.57 -8.01 12.99
N ALA A 84 16.56 -7.90 13.91
CA ALA A 84 16.30 -7.51 15.29
C ALA A 84 15.73 -6.09 15.38
N TRP A 85 16.28 -5.13 14.62
CA TRP A 85 15.75 -3.78 14.53
C TRP A 85 14.32 -3.74 13.99
N LYS A 86 14.06 -4.48 12.91
CA LYS A 86 12.71 -4.63 12.36
C LYS A 86 11.73 -5.14 13.41
N GLN A 87 12.12 -6.17 14.17
CA GLN A 87 11.28 -6.77 15.19
C GLN A 87 11.02 -5.80 16.35
N GLU A 88 12.02 -5.08 16.79
CA GLU A 88 11.89 -4.05 17.84
C GLU A 88 10.89 -2.96 17.45
N VAL A 89 10.97 -2.45 16.20
CA VAL A 89 10.04 -1.44 15.68
C VAL A 89 8.61 -1.98 15.66
N VAL A 90 8.41 -3.18 15.12
CA VAL A 90 7.09 -3.82 15.06
C VAL A 90 6.49 -3.98 16.47
N GLU A 91 7.27 -4.49 17.43
CA GLU A 91 6.79 -4.71 18.81
C GLU A 91 6.43 -3.41 19.52
N LYS A 92 7.27 -2.38 19.39
CA LYS A 92 6.99 -1.07 19.99
C LYS A 92 5.71 -0.45 19.44
N LEU A 93 5.51 -0.50 18.13
CA LEU A 93 4.30 0.05 17.51
C LEU A 93 3.06 -0.77 17.87
N ARG A 94 3.14 -2.10 17.87
CA ARG A 94 2.05 -2.97 18.30
C ARG A 94 1.63 -2.69 19.75
N ASN A 95 2.62 -2.55 20.64
CA ASN A 95 2.36 -2.20 22.05
C ASN A 95 1.76 -0.80 22.17
N GLY A 96 2.12 0.13 21.27
CA GLY A 96 1.50 1.45 21.18
C GLY A 96 0.01 1.39 20.85
N VAL A 97 -0.37 0.58 19.86
CA VAL A 97 -1.80 0.35 19.53
C VAL A 97 -2.53 -0.28 20.71
N ALA A 98 -2.00 -1.35 21.32
CA ALA A 98 -2.61 -1.98 22.49
C ALA A 98 -2.78 -1.00 23.66
N PHE A 99 -1.82 -0.12 23.88
CA PHE A 99 -1.90 0.91 24.92
C PHE A 99 -3.00 1.94 24.61
N ALA A 100 -3.12 2.38 23.35
CA ALA A 100 -4.13 3.35 22.93
C ALA A 100 -5.56 2.78 23.12
N GLU A 101 -5.79 1.54 22.68
CA GLU A 101 -7.06 0.84 22.87
C GLU A 101 -7.43 0.74 24.35
N LYS A 102 -6.49 0.28 25.19
CA LYS A 102 -6.69 0.18 26.63
C LYS A 102 -7.01 1.53 27.29
N LYS A 103 -6.28 2.59 26.89
CA LYS A 103 -6.47 3.95 27.42
C LYS A 103 -7.84 4.51 27.08
N LEU A 104 -8.39 4.16 25.94
CA LEU A 104 -9.72 4.57 25.49
C LEU A 104 -10.84 3.67 26.03
N GLY A 105 -10.51 2.60 26.75
CA GLY A 105 -11.50 1.68 27.32
C GLY A 105 -12.09 0.69 26.31
N VAL A 106 -11.42 0.48 25.17
CA VAL A 106 -11.80 -0.56 24.21
C VAL A 106 -11.54 -1.93 24.81
N GLU A 107 -12.55 -2.81 24.83
CA GLU A 107 -12.39 -4.21 25.22
C GLU A 107 -11.76 -4.98 24.04
N VAL A 108 -10.51 -5.41 24.19
CA VAL A 108 -9.82 -6.22 23.18
C VAL A 108 -9.95 -7.70 23.54
N VAL A 109 -10.53 -8.49 22.63
CA VAL A 109 -10.65 -9.95 22.77
C VAL A 109 -9.79 -10.64 21.73
N HIS A 110 -8.88 -11.49 22.18
CA HIS A 110 -8.04 -12.31 21.30
C HIS A 110 -8.80 -13.57 20.91
N GLY A 111 -9.16 -13.67 19.64
CA GLY A 111 -9.88 -14.82 19.10
C GLY A 111 -10.46 -14.58 17.71
N ALA A 112 -10.72 -15.67 17.01
CA ALA A 112 -11.43 -15.62 15.74
C ALA A 112 -12.91 -15.27 15.99
N ALA A 113 -13.36 -14.16 15.43
CA ALA A 113 -14.74 -13.71 15.57
C ALA A 113 -15.60 -14.11 14.35
N LYS A 114 -16.86 -14.44 14.60
CA LYS A 114 -17.84 -14.74 13.57
C LYS A 114 -19.07 -13.88 13.71
N LEU A 115 -19.51 -13.29 12.63
CA LEU A 115 -20.79 -12.61 12.53
C LEU A 115 -21.90 -13.67 12.62
N ALA A 116 -22.82 -13.49 13.56
CA ALA A 116 -23.99 -14.37 13.69
C ALA A 116 -24.95 -14.17 12.49
N ALA A 117 -25.74 -15.20 12.16
CA ALA A 117 -26.71 -15.15 11.09
C ALA A 117 -27.76 -14.02 11.23
N SER A 118 -27.98 -13.52 12.44
CA SER A 118 -28.87 -12.37 12.71
C SER A 118 -28.31 -11.03 12.21
N GLY A 119 -26.99 -10.94 11.92
CA GLY A 119 -26.30 -9.69 11.63
C GLY A 119 -26.22 -8.71 12.80
N ARG A 120 -26.59 -9.15 14.04
CA ARG A 120 -26.70 -8.30 15.24
C ARG A 120 -25.86 -8.80 16.41
N ALA A 121 -25.10 -9.85 16.22
CA ALA A 121 -24.23 -10.44 17.24
C ALA A 121 -22.97 -11.00 16.63
N VAL A 122 -21.96 -11.14 17.44
CA VAL A 122 -20.67 -11.72 17.08
C VAL A 122 -20.34 -12.84 18.07
N GLU A 123 -19.96 -13.98 17.55
CA GLU A 123 -19.39 -15.07 18.34
C GLU A 123 -17.87 -14.90 18.38
N VAL A 124 -17.29 -14.82 19.56
CA VAL A 124 -15.86 -14.74 19.79
C VAL A 124 -15.51 -15.37 21.14
N ASP A 125 -14.46 -16.20 21.16
CA ASP A 125 -13.99 -16.88 22.38
C ASP A 125 -15.13 -17.64 23.13
N GLY A 126 -15.99 -18.32 22.38
CA GLY A 126 -17.14 -19.08 22.90
C GLY A 126 -18.28 -18.23 23.46
N ARG A 127 -18.22 -16.90 23.36
CA ARG A 127 -19.27 -15.97 23.77
C ARG A 127 -20.03 -15.44 22.57
N VAL A 128 -21.34 -15.31 22.70
CA VAL A 128 -22.17 -14.59 21.70
C VAL A 128 -22.51 -13.24 22.30
N LEU A 129 -22.03 -12.18 21.67
CA LEU A 129 -22.14 -10.80 22.14
C LEU A 129 -22.93 -9.97 21.13
N SER A 130 -23.90 -9.21 21.61
CA SER A 130 -24.75 -8.34 20.80
C SER A 130 -24.19 -6.93 20.70
N ALA A 131 -24.43 -6.27 19.55
CA ALA A 131 -24.06 -4.88 19.35
C ALA A 131 -25.14 -4.10 18.59
N ASP A 132 -25.17 -2.78 18.76
CA ASP A 132 -26.02 -1.90 17.96
C ASP A 132 -25.47 -1.81 16.53
N ASP A 133 -24.15 -1.68 16.36
CA ASP A 133 -23.43 -1.68 15.09
C ASP A 133 -22.29 -2.68 15.07
N ILE A 134 -21.97 -3.23 13.90
CA ILE A 134 -20.86 -4.15 13.69
C ILE A 134 -19.98 -3.64 12.54
N ILE A 135 -18.66 -3.59 12.75
CA ILE A 135 -17.69 -3.23 11.71
C ILE A 135 -16.85 -4.45 11.34
N ILE A 136 -16.88 -4.81 10.07
CA ILE A 136 -16.07 -5.87 9.49
C ILE A 136 -14.76 -5.30 8.97
N ALA A 137 -13.63 -5.71 9.56
CA ALA A 137 -12.27 -5.31 9.17
C ALA A 137 -11.35 -6.53 9.01
N ALA A 138 -11.88 -7.62 8.41
CA ALA A 138 -11.23 -8.94 8.32
C ALA A 138 -9.97 -8.97 7.41
N GLY A 139 -9.71 -7.90 6.66
CA GLY A 139 -8.47 -7.71 5.91
C GLY A 139 -8.34 -8.56 4.64
N SER A 140 -7.10 -8.89 4.28
CA SER A 140 -6.74 -9.63 3.06
C SER A 140 -5.60 -10.62 3.33
N VAL A 141 -5.41 -11.57 2.38
CA VAL A 141 -4.30 -12.53 2.37
C VAL A 141 -3.55 -12.48 1.05
N PRO A 142 -2.26 -12.86 1.00
CA PRO A 142 -1.52 -13.01 -0.26
C PRO A 142 -2.21 -13.99 -1.22
N VAL A 143 -2.14 -13.70 -2.51
CA VAL A 143 -2.58 -14.63 -3.54
C VAL A 143 -1.44 -15.62 -3.84
N MET A 144 -1.71 -16.90 -3.63
CA MET A 144 -0.80 -18.00 -3.98
C MET A 144 -1.47 -18.82 -5.11
N PRO A 145 -1.23 -18.47 -6.39
CA PRO A 145 -1.83 -19.20 -7.50
C PRO A 145 -1.28 -20.63 -7.57
N PRO A 146 -2.06 -21.59 -8.07
CA PRO A 146 -1.67 -23.00 -8.16
C PRO A 146 -0.71 -23.23 -9.35
N ILE A 147 0.44 -22.54 -9.35
CA ILE A 147 1.50 -22.80 -10.33
C ILE A 147 2.11 -24.16 -10.02
N PRO A 148 2.27 -25.06 -11.01
CA PRO A 148 2.90 -26.34 -10.80
C PRO A 148 4.26 -26.21 -10.08
N GLY A 149 4.42 -26.93 -8.96
CA GLY A 149 5.63 -26.90 -8.12
C GLY A 149 5.72 -25.74 -7.13
N SER A 150 4.68 -24.89 -7.00
CA SER A 150 4.67 -23.82 -5.97
C SER A 150 4.16 -24.31 -4.61
N GLN A 151 3.19 -25.22 -4.59
CA GLN A 151 2.58 -25.66 -3.33
C GLN A 151 3.50 -26.62 -2.57
N GLY A 152 3.70 -26.36 -1.28
CA GLY A 152 4.57 -27.17 -0.42
C GLY A 152 6.07 -27.02 -0.72
N ASN A 153 6.45 -26.11 -1.61
CA ASN A 153 7.84 -25.84 -1.94
C ASN A 153 8.44 -24.85 -0.93
N PRO A 154 9.44 -25.23 -0.12
CA PRO A 154 10.00 -24.36 0.93
C PRO A 154 10.78 -23.16 0.38
N GLN A 155 11.14 -23.16 -0.90
CA GLN A 155 11.82 -22.04 -1.55
C GLN A 155 10.82 -21.01 -2.12
N VAL A 156 9.52 -21.35 -2.22
CA VAL A 156 8.47 -20.43 -2.68
C VAL A 156 7.79 -19.78 -1.49
N LEU A 157 8.00 -18.50 -1.33
CA LEU A 157 7.54 -17.71 -0.19
C LEU A 157 6.54 -16.63 -0.65
N ASP A 158 5.59 -16.30 0.22
CA ASP A 158 4.86 -15.05 0.13
C ASP A 158 5.66 -13.90 0.78
N SER A 159 5.10 -12.71 0.80
CA SER A 159 5.75 -11.54 1.41
C SER A 159 6.03 -11.72 2.91
N THR A 160 5.19 -12.45 3.62
CA THR A 160 5.37 -12.74 5.06
C THR A 160 6.54 -13.67 5.28
N GLY A 161 6.60 -14.76 4.51
CA GLY A 161 7.70 -15.72 4.57
C GLY A 161 9.05 -15.07 4.25
N LEU A 162 9.10 -14.22 3.22
CA LEU A 162 10.34 -13.55 2.83
C LEU A 162 10.84 -12.52 3.86
N LEU A 163 9.94 -11.88 4.63
CA LEU A 163 10.32 -11.00 5.75
C LEU A 163 10.98 -11.75 6.92
N GLY A 164 10.83 -13.08 6.98
CA GLY A 164 11.34 -13.93 8.06
C GLY A 164 12.57 -14.77 7.70
N ILE A 165 13.17 -14.62 6.52
CA ILE A 165 14.33 -15.43 6.11
C ILE A 165 15.55 -15.16 6.99
N GLY A 166 16.37 -16.19 7.18
CA GLY A 166 17.54 -16.15 8.08
C GLY A 166 18.75 -15.41 7.53
N GLU A 167 18.85 -15.23 6.22
CA GLU A 167 20.00 -14.59 5.55
C GLU A 167 19.55 -13.86 4.28
N VAL A 168 20.37 -12.93 3.80
CA VAL A 168 20.16 -12.28 2.49
C VAL A 168 20.47 -13.29 1.39
N PRO A 169 19.52 -13.63 0.50
CA PRO A 169 19.77 -14.58 -0.57
C PRO A 169 20.76 -14.03 -1.59
N GLU A 170 21.57 -14.89 -2.20
CA GLU A 170 22.42 -14.51 -3.32
C GLU A 170 21.58 -14.17 -4.55
N ARG A 171 20.53 -14.98 -4.78
CA ARG A 171 19.62 -14.85 -5.94
C ARG A 171 18.17 -14.91 -5.49
N LEU A 172 17.39 -13.94 -5.95
CA LEU A 172 15.95 -13.86 -5.68
C LEU A 172 15.18 -13.74 -7.00
N CYS A 173 14.23 -14.63 -7.21
CA CYS A 173 13.24 -14.48 -8.27
C CYS A 173 11.93 -13.95 -7.69
N VAL A 174 11.41 -12.85 -8.23
CA VAL A 174 10.13 -12.25 -7.84
C VAL A 174 9.11 -12.50 -8.94
N ILE A 175 8.03 -13.20 -8.63
CA ILE A 175 6.90 -13.40 -9.52
C ILE A 175 5.86 -12.33 -9.21
N GLY A 176 5.71 -11.36 -10.13
CA GLY A 176 4.82 -10.21 -10.02
C GLY A 176 5.57 -8.89 -9.80
N GLY A 177 5.40 -7.96 -10.73
CA GLY A 177 5.97 -6.61 -10.73
C GLY A 177 5.08 -5.55 -10.07
N GLY A 178 4.15 -5.94 -9.18
CA GLY A 178 3.34 -5.02 -8.39
C GLY A 178 4.14 -4.36 -7.25
N VAL A 179 3.46 -3.51 -6.42
CA VAL A 179 4.12 -2.74 -5.34
C VAL A 179 4.98 -3.62 -4.44
N ILE A 180 4.42 -4.72 -3.94
CA ILE A 180 5.12 -5.64 -3.03
C ILE A 180 6.36 -6.22 -3.72
N GLY A 181 6.21 -6.73 -4.95
CA GLY A 181 7.32 -7.29 -5.71
C GLY A 181 8.44 -6.28 -5.95
N ILE A 182 8.10 -5.05 -6.33
CA ILE A 182 9.08 -3.97 -6.58
C ILE A 182 9.78 -3.52 -5.30
N GLU A 183 9.07 -3.43 -4.16
CA GLU A 183 9.69 -3.08 -2.88
C GLU A 183 10.69 -4.15 -2.43
N PHE A 184 10.35 -5.44 -2.52
CA PHE A 184 11.29 -6.51 -2.21
C PHE A 184 12.44 -6.61 -3.22
N ALA A 185 12.16 -6.41 -4.50
CA ALA A 185 13.22 -6.35 -5.51
C ALA A 185 14.21 -5.22 -5.23
N SER A 186 13.71 -4.04 -4.85
CA SER A 186 14.54 -2.91 -4.43
C SER A 186 15.34 -3.20 -3.16
N LEU A 187 14.69 -3.78 -2.14
CA LEU A 187 15.33 -4.15 -0.87
C LEU A 187 16.53 -5.07 -1.10
N PHE A 188 16.29 -6.21 -1.74
CA PHE A 188 17.33 -7.24 -1.86
C PHE A 188 18.41 -6.85 -2.87
N SER A 189 18.07 -6.16 -3.97
CA SER A 189 19.07 -5.64 -4.90
C SER A 189 19.98 -4.58 -4.25
N ALA A 190 19.44 -3.74 -3.36
CA ALA A 190 20.23 -2.77 -2.60
C ALA A 190 21.17 -3.44 -1.60
N LEU A 191 20.84 -4.65 -1.14
CA LEU A 191 21.70 -5.49 -0.25
C LEU A 191 22.69 -6.38 -1.02
N GLY A 192 22.69 -6.32 -2.36
CA GLY A 192 23.64 -7.04 -3.21
C GLY A 192 23.12 -8.34 -3.82
N SER A 193 21.87 -8.73 -3.59
CA SER A 193 21.27 -9.90 -4.24
C SER A 193 21.13 -9.68 -5.76
N GLN A 194 21.31 -10.75 -6.54
CA GLN A 194 20.92 -10.79 -7.94
C GLN A 194 19.39 -11.00 -8.02
N VAL A 195 18.67 -9.97 -8.41
CA VAL A 195 17.19 -10.01 -8.43
C VAL A 195 16.65 -10.03 -9.83
N GLU A 196 15.80 -11.02 -10.12
CA GLU A 196 14.99 -11.07 -11.34
C GLU A 196 13.50 -10.93 -11.01
N VAL A 197 12.79 -10.08 -11.75
CA VAL A 197 11.34 -9.93 -11.69
C VAL A 197 10.73 -10.54 -12.93
N VAL A 198 9.80 -11.48 -12.76
CA VAL A 198 9.01 -12.07 -13.84
C VAL A 198 7.59 -11.52 -13.73
N GLU A 199 7.20 -10.69 -14.71
CA GLU A 199 5.91 -10.02 -14.73
C GLU A 199 5.14 -10.38 -16.01
N MET A 200 3.86 -10.73 -15.85
CA MET A 200 2.99 -11.13 -16.95
C MET A 200 2.54 -9.94 -17.80
N LEU A 201 2.45 -8.77 -17.19
CA LEU A 201 2.08 -7.53 -17.88
C LEU A 201 3.27 -6.89 -18.58
N ASP A 202 3.00 -5.91 -19.41
CA ASP A 202 3.98 -5.21 -20.24
C ASP A 202 4.79 -4.18 -19.47
N GLU A 203 4.35 -3.80 -18.27
CA GLU A 203 5.05 -2.87 -17.39
C GLU A 203 4.81 -3.22 -15.92
N ILE A 204 5.72 -2.76 -15.05
CA ILE A 204 5.63 -2.88 -13.59
C ILE A 204 4.56 -1.93 -13.05
N VAL A 205 4.05 -2.23 -11.84
CA VAL A 205 3.10 -1.39 -11.10
C VAL A 205 1.99 -0.87 -12.02
N PRO A 206 1.09 -1.73 -12.53
CA PRO A 206 0.22 -1.46 -13.70
C PRO A 206 -0.79 -0.31 -13.51
N PHE A 207 -0.97 0.16 -12.29
CA PHE A 207 -1.80 1.34 -11.99
C PHE A 207 -1.03 2.67 -12.02
N MET A 208 0.31 2.65 -12.15
CA MET A 208 1.10 3.86 -12.39
C MET A 208 0.78 4.44 -13.77
N ASP A 209 0.98 5.74 -13.90
CA ASP A 209 0.90 6.37 -15.21
C ASP A 209 1.94 5.77 -16.18
N ARG A 210 1.52 5.49 -17.41
CA ARG A 210 2.33 4.81 -18.45
C ARG A 210 3.64 5.48 -18.79
N GLU A 211 3.78 6.78 -18.50
CA GLU A 211 5.04 7.52 -18.74
C GLU A 211 5.97 7.44 -17.52
N THR A 212 5.41 7.29 -16.31
CA THR A 212 6.20 7.29 -15.07
C THR A 212 6.69 5.89 -14.67
N ALA A 213 5.93 4.83 -14.95
CA ALA A 213 6.34 3.45 -14.63
C ALA A 213 7.69 3.04 -15.28
N PRO A 214 7.95 3.34 -16.60
CA PRO A 214 9.26 3.08 -17.19
C PRO A 214 10.41 3.87 -16.55
N VAL A 215 10.15 5.06 -15.97
CA VAL A 215 11.17 5.83 -15.25
C VAL A 215 11.59 5.08 -14.00
N LEU A 216 10.62 4.58 -13.21
CA LEU A 216 10.89 3.76 -12.04
C LEU A 216 11.66 2.50 -12.40
N ARG A 217 11.19 1.74 -13.40
CA ARG A 217 11.84 0.49 -13.83
C ARG A 217 13.29 0.71 -14.27
N LYS A 218 13.55 1.75 -15.06
CA LYS A 218 14.91 2.11 -15.50
C LYS A 218 15.81 2.58 -14.35
N ALA A 219 15.22 3.12 -13.27
CA ALA A 219 15.93 3.54 -12.08
C ALA A 219 16.46 2.35 -11.26
N LEU A 220 15.75 1.24 -11.25
CA LEU A 220 16.10 0.00 -10.57
C LEU A 220 17.13 -0.82 -11.37
N LYS A 221 18.32 -0.24 -11.63
CA LYS A 221 19.34 -0.75 -12.54
C LYS A 221 19.88 -2.14 -12.18
N SER A 222 19.88 -2.48 -10.89
CA SER A 222 20.38 -3.77 -10.38
C SER A 222 19.33 -4.88 -10.41
N VAL A 223 18.12 -4.59 -10.90
CA VAL A 223 17.04 -5.55 -11.04
C VAL A 223 16.86 -5.91 -12.52
N ARG A 224 16.85 -7.21 -12.81
CA ARG A 224 16.52 -7.70 -14.15
C ARG A 224 15.01 -7.89 -14.28
N PHE A 225 14.39 -7.23 -15.25
CA PHE A 225 12.96 -7.32 -15.52
C PHE A 225 12.68 -8.19 -16.74
N ASN A 226 11.83 -9.21 -16.57
CA ASN A 226 11.29 -10.06 -17.61
C ASN A 226 9.78 -9.76 -17.72
N LEU A 227 9.42 -8.81 -18.59
CA LEU A 227 8.05 -8.33 -18.78
C LEU A 227 7.32 -9.10 -19.89
N GLY A 228 5.98 -9.18 -19.81
CA GLY A 228 5.17 -9.96 -20.73
C GLY A 228 5.43 -11.46 -20.61
N CYS A 229 5.88 -11.94 -19.45
CA CYS A 229 6.36 -13.30 -19.24
C CYS A 229 5.41 -14.07 -18.32
N LYS A 230 4.88 -15.20 -18.81
CA LYS A 230 3.98 -16.07 -18.04
C LYS A 230 4.75 -17.21 -17.40
N VAL A 231 4.70 -17.30 -16.07
CA VAL A 231 5.27 -18.44 -15.33
C VAL A 231 4.44 -19.70 -15.62
N GLU A 232 5.12 -20.79 -15.95
CA GLU A 232 4.51 -22.08 -16.28
C GLU A 232 4.65 -23.10 -15.15
N LYS A 233 5.84 -23.18 -14.53
CA LYS A 233 6.12 -24.10 -13.42
C LYS A 233 7.30 -23.62 -12.57
N ILE A 234 7.46 -24.21 -11.40
CA ILE A 234 8.58 -24.01 -10.47
C ILE A 234 9.15 -25.37 -10.08
N GLU A 235 10.47 -25.54 -10.14
CA GLU A 235 11.18 -26.75 -9.70
C GLU A 235 12.29 -26.33 -8.74
N GLY A 236 12.13 -26.64 -7.44
CA GLY A 236 12.98 -26.07 -6.41
C GLY A 236 12.95 -24.53 -6.46
N GLY A 237 14.10 -23.89 -6.58
CA GLY A 237 14.23 -22.44 -6.76
C GLY A 237 14.25 -21.98 -8.23
N THR A 238 13.99 -22.87 -9.18
CA THR A 238 14.00 -22.55 -10.62
C THR A 238 12.60 -22.22 -11.11
N VAL A 239 12.40 -21.01 -11.61
CA VAL A 239 11.14 -20.51 -12.19
C VAL A 239 11.22 -20.61 -13.70
N PHE A 240 10.38 -21.43 -14.32
CA PHE A 240 10.26 -21.56 -15.79
C PHE A 240 9.12 -20.66 -16.27
N TYR A 241 9.40 -19.84 -17.27
CA TYR A 241 8.44 -18.89 -17.82
C TYR A 241 8.55 -18.79 -19.33
N ARG A 242 7.43 -18.42 -19.95
CA ARG A 242 7.32 -18.19 -21.39
C ARG A 242 7.31 -16.70 -21.68
N LYS A 243 8.20 -16.27 -22.58
CA LYS A 243 8.25 -14.90 -23.09
C LYS A 243 7.15 -14.64 -24.12
N LYS A 244 6.93 -13.36 -24.47
CA LYS A 244 5.93 -12.97 -25.48
C LYS A 244 6.12 -13.62 -26.86
N ASP A 245 7.36 -13.85 -27.26
CA ASP A 245 7.72 -14.50 -28.52
C ASP A 245 7.55 -16.03 -28.50
N GLY A 246 7.13 -16.59 -27.34
CA GLY A 246 6.94 -18.01 -27.13
C GLY A 246 8.20 -18.76 -26.67
N GLU A 247 9.35 -18.09 -26.56
CA GLU A 247 10.57 -18.70 -26.02
C GLU A 247 10.40 -19.10 -24.55
N LEU A 248 10.85 -20.30 -24.19
CA LEU A 248 10.96 -20.75 -22.81
C LEU A 248 12.27 -20.25 -22.21
N ALA A 249 12.18 -19.66 -21.03
CA ALA A 249 13.31 -19.19 -20.24
C ALA A 249 13.18 -19.67 -18.80
N ALA A 250 14.27 -19.55 -18.04
CA ALA A 250 14.28 -19.91 -16.63
C ALA A 250 15.11 -18.92 -15.82
N SER A 251 14.66 -18.69 -14.57
CA SER A 251 15.38 -17.96 -13.53
C SER A 251 15.70 -18.91 -12.40
N VAL A 252 16.97 -19.00 -12.00
CA VAL A 252 17.45 -19.86 -10.90
C VAL A 252 17.69 -18.98 -9.68
N SER A 253 17.08 -19.32 -8.56
CA SER A 253 17.14 -18.51 -7.33
C SER A 253 17.19 -19.38 -6.06
N ASP A 254 17.62 -18.77 -4.97
CA ASP A 254 17.63 -19.41 -3.66
C ASP A 254 16.23 -19.36 -3.05
N TYR A 255 15.50 -18.25 -3.30
CA TYR A 255 14.08 -18.10 -2.98
C TYR A 255 13.29 -17.51 -4.15
N VAL A 256 12.03 -17.87 -4.20
CA VAL A 256 11.02 -17.34 -5.14
C VAL A 256 9.98 -16.59 -4.33
N LEU A 257 9.84 -15.29 -4.54
CA LEU A 257 8.76 -14.50 -3.95
C LEU A 257 7.52 -14.55 -4.84
N MET A 258 6.41 -15.02 -4.29
CA MET A 258 5.09 -14.90 -4.92
C MET A 258 4.45 -13.56 -4.53
N ALA A 259 4.46 -12.58 -5.46
CA ALA A 259 3.98 -11.21 -5.24
C ALA A 259 2.91 -10.78 -6.26
N VAL A 260 2.00 -11.70 -6.60
CA VAL A 260 0.96 -11.50 -7.63
C VAL A 260 -0.32 -10.84 -7.12
N GLY A 261 -0.28 -10.25 -5.93
CA GLY A 261 -1.36 -9.50 -5.33
C GLY A 261 -1.90 -10.08 -4.03
N ARG A 262 -2.98 -9.49 -3.54
CA ARG A 262 -3.69 -9.89 -2.33
C ARG A 262 -5.17 -10.05 -2.66
N LYS A 263 -5.89 -10.84 -1.88
CA LYS A 263 -7.33 -11.04 -1.99
C LYS A 263 -8.03 -10.78 -0.66
N PRO A 264 -9.22 -10.15 -0.66
CA PRO A 264 -10.04 -9.97 0.54
C PRO A 264 -10.35 -11.28 1.24
N VAL A 265 -10.42 -11.26 2.58
CA VAL A 265 -10.87 -12.39 3.41
C VAL A 265 -12.39 -12.31 3.53
N VAL A 266 -13.11 -13.04 2.69
CA VAL A 266 -14.58 -13.05 2.62
C VAL A 266 -15.21 -14.32 3.21
N GLU A 267 -14.39 -15.23 3.74
CA GLU A 267 -14.83 -16.52 4.28
C GLU A 267 -14.30 -16.73 5.71
N GLY A 268 -14.94 -17.63 6.46
CA GLY A 268 -14.50 -18.04 7.80
C GLY A 268 -15.00 -17.20 8.97
N TRP A 269 -15.71 -16.11 8.72
CA TRP A 269 -16.24 -15.19 9.74
C TRP A 269 -17.76 -14.93 9.64
N GLY A 270 -18.53 -15.82 8.98
CA GLY A 270 -19.99 -15.79 8.98
C GLY A 270 -20.64 -14.83 7.96
N ALA A 271 -19.89 -14.36 6.95
CA ALA A 271 -20.38 -13.40 5.97
C ALA A 271 -21.63 -13.87 5.21
N ARG A 272 -21.53 -15.07 4.63
CA ARG A 272 -22.63 -15.63 3.81
C ARG A 272 -23.83 -16.06 4.64
N GLU A 273 -23.55 -16.62 5.82
CA GLU A 273 -24.56 -17.06 6.79
C GLU A 273 -25.39 -15.90 7.31
N ALA A 274 -24.80 -14.72 7.43
CA ALA A 274 -25.49 -13.49 7.79
C ALA A 274 -26.23 -12.81 6.62
N GLY A 275 -26.03 -13.28 5.38
CA GLY A 275 -26.63 -12.68 4.18
C GLY A 275 -25.94 -11.41 3.69
N LEU A 276 -24.64 -11.24 4.01
CA LEU A 276 -23.83 -10.16 3.44
C LEU A 276 -23.62 -10.36 1.93
N ASP A 277 -23.66 -9.26 1.19
CA ASP A 277 -23.31 -9.25 -0.24
C ASP A 277 -21.79 -9.33 -0.38
N VAL A 278 -21.31 -10.54 -0.62
CA VAL A 278 -19.89 -10.88 -0.72
C VAL A 278 -19.57 -11.59 -2.04
N SER A 279 -18.46 -11.22 -2.63
CA SER A 279 -17.89 -11.86 -3.80
C SER A 279 -16.38 -12.13 -3.58
N PRO A 280 -15.71 -12.85 -4.48
CA PRO A 280 -14.24 -12.95 -4.43
C PRO A 280 -13.52 -11.59 -4.49
N LYS A 281 -14.22 -10.53 -4.92
CA LYS A 281 -13.69 -9.16 -4.94
C LYS A 281 -13.79 -8.42 -3.61
N GLY A 282 -14.54 -8.95 -2.62
CA GLY A 282 -14.72 -8.36 -1.31
C GLY A 282 -16.19 -8.24 -0.88
N VAL A 283 -16.39 -7.59 0.26
CA VAL A 283 -17.71 -7.19 0.79
C VAL A 283 -18.15 -5.93 0.04
N ALA A 284 -19.35 -5.95 -0.50
CA ALA A 284 -19.94 -4.78 -1.17
C ALA A 284 -20.25 -3.68 -0.15
N VAL A 285 -19.77 -2.46 -0.40
CA VAL A 285 -20.03 -1.28 0.42
C VAL A 285 -20.33 -0.07 -0.46
N ASP A 286 -21.14 0.86 0.07
CA ASP A 286 -21.29 2.19 -0.50
C ASP A 286 -20.10 3.12 -0.12
N ASP A 287 -20.13 4.38 -0.57
CA ASP A 287 -19.06 5.34 -0.26
C ASP A 287 -19.02 5.78 1.20
N ARG A 288 -19.97 5.34 2.01
CA ARG A 288 -20.05 5.55 3.45
C ARG A 288 -19.72 4.31 4.26
N MET A 289 -19.22 3.27 3.61
CA MET A 289 -18.85 1.99 4.21
C MET A 289 -20.01 1.14 4.71
N ARG A 290 -21.26 1.44 4.30
CA ARG A 290 -22.43 0.64 4.65
C ARG A 290 -22.51 -0.58 3.75
N THR A 291 -22.81 -1.72 4.35
CA THR A 291 -23.13 -2.96 3.61
C THR A 291 -24.62 -3.03 3.26
N ASN A 292 -25.05 -4.12 2.65
CA ASN A 292 -26.48 -4.40 2.42
C ASN A 292 -27.26 -4.70 3.71
N LEU A 293 -26.59 -5.05 4.81
CA LEU A 293 -27.22 -5.28 6.10
C LEU A 293 -27.27 -3.99 6.92
N PRO A 294 -28.42 -3.61 7.49
CA PRO A 294 -28.55 -2.48 8.40
C PRO A 294 -27.61 -2.66 9.60
N HIS A 295 -26.88 -1.60 9.98
CA HIS A 295 -25.95 -1.59 11.11
C HIS A 295 -24.75 -2.53 10.98
N VAL A 296 -24.45 -3.00 9.78
CA VAL A 296 -23.22 -3.74 9.47
C VAL A 296 -22.43 -2.94 8.45
N TRP A 297 -21.20 -2.63 8.83
CA TRP A 297 -20.23 -1.83 8.08
C TRP A 297 -19.04 -2.68 7.68
N ALA A 298 -18.33 -2.33 6.61
CA ALA A 298 -17.08 -2.99 6.27
C ALA A 298 -16.03 -1.98 5.85
N VAL A 299 -14.79 -2.14 6.35
CA VAL A 299 -13.68 -1.21 6.15
C VAL A 299 -12.37 -1.94 5.81
N GLY A 300 -11.50 -1.28 5.07
CA GLY A 300 -10.20 -1.81 4.68
C GLY A 300 -10.26 -2.88 3.59
N ASP A 301 -9.24 -3.73 3.57
CA ASP A 301 -8.98 -4.69 2.49
C ASP A 301 -10.14 -5.66 2.24
N VAL A 302 -10.94 -5.97 3.25
CA VAL A 302 -12.10 -6.86 3.12
C VAL A 302 -13.12 -6.37 2.11
N THR A 303 -13.17 -5.06 1.84
CA THR A 303 -14.04 -4.45 0.83
C THR A 303 -13.54 -4.65 -0.60
N GLY A 304 -12.24 -4.95 -0.78
CA GLY A 304 -11.61 -5.09 -2.09
C GLY A 304 -11.52 -3.79 -2.92
N ARG A 305 -12.00 -2.66 -2.37
CA ARG A 305 -11.99 -1.36 -3.06
C ARG A 305 -10.59 -0.75 -3.10
N SER A 306 -9.84 -0.85 -2.01
CA SER A 306 -8.46 -0.42 -1.89
C SER A 306 -7.74 -1.27 -0.85
N LEU A 307 -6.57 -1.81 -1.21
CA LEU A 307 -5.75 -2.66 -0.35
C LEU A 307 -4.58 -1.86 0.25
N LEU A 308 -4.89 -0.65 0.73
CA LEU A 308 -3.93 0.31 1.28
C LEU A 308 -4.30 0.67 2.72
N ALA A 309 -3.32 0.68 3.62
CA ALA A 309 -3.55 0.96 5.04
C ALA A 309 -4.17 2.34 5.30
N HIS A 310 -3.71 3.37 4.59
CA HIS A 310 -4.26 4.73 4.73
C HIS A 310 -5.69 4.86 4.16
N SER A 311 -6.06 4.07 3.13
CA SER A 311 -7.45 3.95 2.72
C SER A 311 -8.31 3.31 3.81
N ALA A 312 -7.79 2.25 4.46
CA ALA A 312 -8.48 1.62 5.57
C ALA A 312 -8.68 2.58 6.75
N TYR A 313 -7.71 3.47 7.03
CA TYR A 313 -7.87 4.54 8.02
C TYR A 313 -9.03 5.47 7.66
N ARG A 314 -9.05 5.97 6.41
CA ARG A 314 -10.14 6.88 6.01
C ARG A 314 -11.49 6.18 5.99
N MET A 315 -11.57 4.93 5.54
CA MET A 315 -12.79 4.11 5.61
C MET A 315 -13.28 3.97 7.06
N ALA A 316 -12.36 3.71 8.01
CA ALA A 316 -12.68 3.60 9.43
C ALA A 316 -13.25 4.91 10.00
N GLU A 317 -12.66 6.05 9.68
CA GLU A 317 -13.13 7.38 10.08
C GLU A 317 -14.53 7.66 9.54
N ILE A 318 -14.77 7.33 8.27
CA ILE A 318 -16.08 7.52 7.62
C ILE A 318 -17.14 6.62 8.28
N ALA A 319 -16.84 5.35 8.52
CA ALA A 319 -17.77 4.44 9.20
C ALA A 319 -18.07 4.95 10.61
N ALA A 320 -17.04 5.31 11.39
CA ALA A 320 -17.20 5.86 12.73
C ALA A 320 -18.05 7.15 12.74
N ALA A 321 -17.77 8.11 11.84
CA ALA A 321 -18.53 9.35 11.76
C ALA A 321 -20.02 9.09 11.42
N ASN A 322 -20.29 8.15 10.50
CA ASN A 322 -21.69 7.80 10.17
C ASN A 322 -22.40 7.04 11.32
N ILE A 323 -21.70 6.24 12.10
CA ILE A 323 -22.25 5.58 13.31
C ILE A 323 -22.54 6.61 14.40
N ILE A 324 -21.63 7.59 14.61
CA ILE A 324 -21.76 8.58 15.69
C ILE A 324 -22.84 9.62 15.36
N ASP A 325 -22.76 10.22 14.17
CA ASP A 325 -23.52 11.41 13.81
C ASP A 325 -24.70 11.14 12.83
N GLY A 326 -24.78 9.93 12.28
CA GLY A 326 -25.87 9.52 11.39
C GLY A 326 -26.11 10.51 10.24
N GLU A 327 -27.31 11.09 10.16
CA GLU A 327 -27.68 12.04 9.12
C GLU A 327 -26.81 13.32 9.11
N GLN A 328 -26.25 13.73 10.22
CA GLN A 328 -25.38 14.92 10.26
C GLN A 328 -24.05 14.65 9.52
N ALA A 329 -23.47 13.44 9.66
CA ALA A 329 -22.32 13.04 8.88
C ALA A 329 -22.64 13.05 7.37
N VAL A 330 -23.82 12.58 7.01
CA VAL A 330 -24.32 12.63 5.62
C VAL A 330 -24.38 14.06 5.09
N ARG A 331 -24.90 15.00 5.87
CA ARG A 331 -25.00 16.42 5.49
C ARG A 331 -23.64 17.10 5.36
N ARG A 332 -22.65 16.69 6.15
CA ARG A 332 -21.25 17.16 6.03
C ARG A 332 -20.50 16.54 4.85
N GLY A 333 -21.11 15.59 4.14
CA GLY A 333 -20.47 14.93 3.00
C GLY A 333 -19.44 13.88 3.39
N GLU A 334 -19.54 13.29 4.60
CA GLU A 334 -18.65 12.23 5.06
C GLU A 334 -18.78 10.96 4.21
N ARG A 335 -17.91 10.84 3.22
CA ARG A 335 -17.86 9.74 2.25
C ARG A 335 -16.46 9.55 1.71
N MET A 336 -16.19 8.38 1.18
CA MET A 336 -14.91 8.10 0.52
C MET A 336 -14.85 8.77 -0.85
N ARG A 337 -13.77 9.50 -1.11
CA ARG A 337 -13.41 10.04 -2.41
C ARG A 337 -12.31 9.16 -3.01
N TRP A 338 -12.74 8.16 -3.76
CA TRP A 338 -11.82 7.13 -4.29
C TRP A 338 -10.75 7.68 -5.22
N ASP A 339 -11.05 8.74 -5.96
CA ASP A 339 -10.11 9.41 -6.86
C ASP A 339 -9.02 10.21 -6.10
N CYS A 340 -9.22 10.46 -4.80
CA CYS A 340 -8.29 11.21 -3.96
C CYS A 340 -7.46 10.30 -3.02
N VAL A 341 -7.43 9.00 -3.29
CA VAL A 341 -6.58 8.07 -2.53
C VAL A 341 -5.19 8.02 -3.13
N PRO A 342 -4.15 8.52 -2.45
CA PRO A 342 -2.78 8.42 -2.94
C PRO A 342 -2.25 6.99 -2.80
N TRP A 343 -1.22 6.68 -3.58
CA TRP A 343 -0.44 5.45 -3.45
C TRP A 343 1.06 5.78 -3.45
N ALA A 344 1.86 4.91 -2.85
CA ALA A 344 3.32 5.00 -2.86
C ALA A 344 3.97 3.64 -2.97
N VAL A 345 5.14 3.61 -3.64
CA VAL A 345 6.07 2.48 -3.73
C VAL A 345 7.37 2.94 -3.07
N TYR A 346 7.77 2.27 -2.01
CA TYR A 346 8.92 2.65 -1.18
C TYR A 346 10.24 2.04 -1.66
N SER A 347 10.38 1.90 -2.97
CA SER A 347 11.64 1.48 -3.59
C SER A 347 12.72 2.56 -3.53
N ILE A 348 13.90 2.28 -4.04
CA ILE A 348 15.01 3.22 -4.17
C ILE A 348 15.31 3.38 -5.68
N PRO A 349 14.84 4.50 -6.31
CA PRO A 349 14.04 5.60 -5.78
C PRO A 349 12.58 5.24 -5.51
N GLU A 350 11.88 6.11 -4.76
CA GLU A 350 10.45 5.99 -4.50
C GLU A 350 9.61 6.34 -5.73
N ALA A 351 8.35 5.89 -5.73
CA ALA A 351 7.32 6.42 -6.63
C ALA A 351 6.01 6.64 -5.88
N ALA A 352 5.24 7.64 -6.28
CA ALA A 352 3.93 7.91 -5.71
C ALA A 352 3.01 8.57 -6.73
N GLY A 353 1.72 8.44 -6.52
CA GLY A 353 0.74 9.11 -7.37
C GLY A 353 -0.63 9.18 -6.74
N ILE A 354 -1.44 10.04 -7.30
CA ILE A 354 -2.84 10.24 -6.91
C ILE A 354 -3.64 10.68 -8.14
N GLY A 355 -4.90 10.30 -8.16
CA GLY A 355 -5.85 10.73 -9.19
C GLY A 355 -5.67 10.03 -10.53
N LEU A 356 -6.08 10.70 -11.57
CA LEU A 356 -6.18 10.18 -12.92
C LEU A 356 -4.80 9.95 -13.56
N THR A 357 -4.64 8.82 -14.25
CA THR A 357 -3.50 8.56 -15.14
C THR A 357 -3.87 8.86 -16.59
N SER A 358 -2.85 9.02 -17.47
CA SER A 358 -3.08 9.24 -18.91
C SER A 358 -3.88 8.11 -19.55
N GLN A 359 -3.55 6.84 -19.24
CA GLN A 359 -4.25 5.70 -19.79
C GLN A 359 -5.68 5.55 -19.24
N GLU A 360 -5.92 6.00 -18.00
CA GLU A 360 -7.27 6.03 -17.45
C GLU A 360 -8.10 7.12 -18.08
N ALA A 361 -7.55 8.31 -18.31
CA ALA A 361 -8.20 9.40 -19.04
C ALA A 361 -8.62 8.93 -20.44
N GLU A 362 -7.70 8.32 -21.17
CA GLU A 362 -7.94 7.77 -22.51
C GLU A 362 -9.07 6.72 -22.51
N ARG A 363 -9.03 5.76 -21.56
CA ARG A 363 -10.05 4.72 -21.40
C ARG A 363 -11.43 5.29 -21.08
N ARG A 364 -11.50 6.40 -20.33
CA ARG A 364 -12.76 7.11 -20.01
C ARG A 364 -13.19 8.10 -21.09
N GLY A 365 -12.42 8.28 -22.16
CA GLY A 365 -12.68 9.26 -23.21
C GLY A 365 -12.55 10.71 -22.75
N LEU A 366 -11.78 10.97 -21.69
CA LEU A 366 -11.55 12.30 -21.14
C LEU A 366 -10.39 12.99 -21.85
N GLN A 367 -10.59 14.24 -22.27
CA GLN A 367 -9.49 15.10 -22.70
C GLN A 367 -8.76 15.63 -21.46
N VAL A 368 -7.45 15.62 -21.47
CA VAL A 368 -6.63 16.15 -20.38
C VAL A 368 -5.43 16.93 -20.92
N LEU A 369 -5.09 18.01 -20.25
CA LEU A 369 -3.78 18.63 -20.38
C LEU A 369 -2.79 17.82 -19.54
N SER A 370 -1.58 17.64 -20.03
CA SER A 370 -0.55 16.84 -19.35
C SER A 370 0.82 17.45 -19.53
N VAL A 371 1.56 17.57 -18.42
CA VAL A 371 2.94 18.03 -18.39
C VAL A 371 3.79 17.10 -17.56
N SER A 372 4.98 16.78 -18.03
CA SER A 372 6.01 16.02 -17.30
C SER A 372 7.30 16.82 -17.24
N VAL A 373 7.85 17.01 -16.04
CA VAL A 373 9.15 17.66 -15.84
C VAL A 373 10.11 16.74 -15.11
N PRO A 374 11.41 16.74 -15.44
CA PRO A 374 12.40 15.96 -14.71
C PRO A 374 12.62 16.56 -13.31
N LEU A 375 12.70 15.74 -12.26
CA LEU A 375 12.89 16.23 -10.87
C LEU A 375 14.19 17.00 -10.66
N LYS A 376 15.19 16.85 -11.52
CA LYS A 376 16.44 17.62 -11.47
C LYS A 376 16.26 19.13 -11.67
N VAL A 377 15.07 19.60 -12.07
CA VAL A 377 14.75 21.05 -12.08
C VAL A 377 14.68 21.61 -10.65
N ALA A 378 14.37 20.77 -9.65
CA ALA A 378 14.47 21.11 -8.25
C ALA A 378 15.92 21.00 -7.78
N GLY A 379 16.53 22.13 -7.39
CA GLY A 379 17.96 22.21 -7.06
C GLY A 379 18.37 21.24 -5.96
N ARG A 380 17.54 21.01 -4.95
CA ARG A 380 17.79 20.04 -3.88
C ARG A 380 17.85 18.61 -4.40
N PHE A 381 16.96 18.22 -5.31
CA PHE A 381 17.02 16.89 -5.91
C PHE A 381 18.35 16.67 -6.66
N ALA A 382 18.78 17.66 -7.44
CA ALA A 382 20.05 17.59 -8.15
C ALA A 382 21.26 17.55 -7.20
N ALA A 383 21.23 18.31 -6.10
CA ALA A 383 22.29 18.31 -5.09
C ALA A 383 22.42 16.95 -4.37
N GLU A 384 21.33 16.30 -4.05
CA GLU A 384 21.31 15.03 -3.31
C GLU A 384 21.53 13.81 -4.22
N ASN A 385 21.05 13.84 -5.47
CA ASN A 385 21.02 12.67 -6.33
C ASN A 385 21.92 12.81 -7.59
N GLY A 386 22.35 14.02 -7.92
CA GLY A 386 23.08 14.36 -9.16
C GLY A 386 22.14 14.54 -10.37
N PHE A 387 22.66 15.21 -11.42
CA PHE A 387 21.89 15.54 -12.62
C PHE A 387 21.52 14.33 -13.50
N ALA A 388 22.20 13.19 -13.33
CA ALA A 388 21.95 11.95 -14.05
C ALA A 388 20.91 11.05 -13.37
N ALA A 389 20.51 11.38 -12.12
CA ALA A 389 19.53 10.57 -11.39
C ALA A 389 18.16 10.62 -12.08
N PRO A 390 17.50 9.47 -12.25
CA PRO A 390 16.16 9.43 -12.80
C PRO A 390 15.16 10.00 -11.80
N GLY A 391 14.23 10.79 -12.29
CA GLY A 391 13.15 11.34 -11.51
C GLY A 391 12.25 12.22 -12.37
N THR A 392 10.96 12.22 -12.09
CA THR A 392 9.96 12.99 -12.82
C THR A 392 8.79 13.37 -11.95
N VAL A 393 8.17 14.50 -12.25
CA VAL A 393 6.82 14.87 -11.80
C VAL A 393 5.96 15.04 -13.02
N LYS A 394 4.79 14.42 -13.01
CA LYS A 394 3.77 14.57 -14.03
C LYS A 394 2.50 15.10 -13.41
N LEU A 395 1.90 16.10 -14.02
CA LEU A 395 0.58 16.66 -13.68
C LEU A 395 -0.38 16.43 -14.85
N LEU A 396 -1.64 16.12 -14.51
CA LEU A 396 -2.76 16.11 -15.43
C LEU A 396 -3.81 17.13 -14.96
N ALA A 397 -4.39 17.87 -15.88
CA ALA A 397 -5.43 18.85 -15.59
C ALA A 397 -6.58 18.77 -16.60
N ASP A 398 -7.75 19.24 -16.19
CA ASP A 398 -8.92 19.41 -17.05
C ASP A 398 -8.69 20.59 -18.01
N PRO A 399 -8.92 20.42 -19.32
CA PRO A 399 -8.63 21.49 -20.29
C PRO A 399 -9.56 22.69 -20.23
N ALA A 400 -10.76 22.54 -19.64
CA ALA A 400 -11.74 23.62 -19.57
C ALA A 400 -11.68 24.41 -18.27
N THR A 401 -11.35 23.73 -17.17
CA THR A 401 -11.37 24.31 -15.82
C THR A 401 -9.98 24.46 -15.21
N HIS A 402 -8.97 23.89 -15.83
CA HIS A 402 -7.59 23.76 -15.35
C HIS A 402 -7.47 23.05 -13.99
N ARG A 403 -8.55 22.39 -13.51
CA ARG A 403 -8.53 21.62 -12.26
C ARG A 403 -7.54 20.47 -12.36
N ILE A 404 -6.73 20.29 -11.33
CA ILE A 404 -5.75 19.21 -11.24
C ILE A 404 -6.49 17.89 -11.05
N LEU A 405 -6.23 16.94 -11.95
CA LEU A 405 -6.88 15.62 -12.01
C LEU A 405 -5.95 14.49 -11.59
N GLY A 406 -4.64 14.68 -11.67
CA GLY A 406 -3.67 13.66 -11.31
C GLY A 406 -2.27 14.21 -11.11
N VAL A 407 -1.55 13.59 -10.17
CA VAL A 407 -0.14 13.89 -9.86
C VAL A 407 0.63 12.59 -9.73
N HIS A 408 1.73 12.44 -10.48
CA HIS A 408 2.56 11.24 -10.46
C HIS A 408 4.03 11.62 -10.33
N ILE A 409 4.73 10.99 -9.38
CA ILE A 409 6.10 11.35 -8.99
C ILE A 409 6.95 10.08 -8.96
N VAL A 410 8.14 10.15 -9.54
CA VAL A 410 9.20 9.16 -9.36
C VAL A 410 10.46 9.86 -8.89
N GLY A 411 11.00 9.50 -7.75
CA GLY A 411 12.23 10.08 -7.21
C GLY A 411 12.23 10.13 -5.68
N SER A 412 13.30 10.65 -5.10
CA SER A 412 13.44 10.81 -3.66
C SER A 412 12.31 11.65 -3.07
N TYR A 413 11.77 11.24 -1.94
CA TYR A 413 10.67 11.91 -1.22
C TYR A 413 9.30 11.86 -1.92
N ALA A 414 9.13 11.02 -2.97
CA ALA A 414 7.83 10.93 -3.64
C ALA A 414 6.70 10.57 -2.67
N SER A 415 6.95 9.66 -1.72
CA SER A 415 5.99 9.23 -0.70
C SER A 415 5.57 10.35 0.25
N GLU A 416 6.46 11.32 0.54
CA GLU A 416 6.17 12.48 1.39
C GLU A 416 5.50 13.60 0.58
N MET A 417 5.96 13.82 -0.66
CA MET A 417 5.42 14.87 -1.52
C MET A 417 3.97 14.63 -1.93
N ILE A 418 3.56 13.37 -2.08
CA ILE A 418 2.23 13.01 -2.56
C ILE A 418 1.11 13.45 -1.60
N TRP A 419 1.40 13.61 -0.30
CA TRP A 419 0.46 14.16 0.65
C TRP A 419 0.01 15.59 0.27
N GLY A 420 0.95 16.45 -0.12
CA GLY A 420 0.62 17.80 -0.61
C GLY A 420 -0.23 17.74 -1.89
N ALA A 421 0.10 16.83 -2.81
CA ALA A 421 -0.70 16.60 -4.01
C ALA A 421 -2.13 16.13 -3.69
N SER A 422 -2.30 15.35 -2.61
CA SER A 422 -3.64 14.92 -2.17
C SER A 422 -4.53 16.10 -1.79
N ILE A 423 -3.96 17.15 -1.18
CA ILE A 423 -4.71 18.37 -0.85
C ILE A 423 -5.17 19.07 -2.13
N LEU A 424 -4.32 19.13 -3.18
CA LEU A 424 -4.69 19.74 -4.45
C LEU A 424 -5.93 19.08 -5.06
N LEU A 425 -6.01 17.75 -5.03
CA LEU A 425 -7.15 17.01 -5.56
C LEU A 425 -8.39 17.10 -4.65
N GLU A 426 -8.20 16.96 -3.33
CA GLU A 426 -9.30 17.06 -2.36
C GLU A 426 -9.98 18.43 -2.39
N GLN A 427 -9.22 19.50 -2.57
CA GLN A 427 -9.73 20.87 -2.64
C GLN A 427 -10.08 21.31 -4.08
N GLU A 428 -9.97 20.39 -5.06
CA GLU A 428 -10.28 20.64 -6.46
C GLU A 428 -9.54 21.86 -7.04
N MET A 429 -8.28 22.06 -6.60
CA MET A 429 -7.45 23.21 -6.99
C MET A 429 -7.10 23.18 -8.47
N THR A 430 -6.96 24.38 -9.03
CA THR A 430 -6.54 24.59 -10.43
C THR A 430 -5.02 24.74 -10.53
N ILE A 431 -4.50 24.71 -11.77
CA ILE A 431 -3.09 25.02 -12.04
C ILE A 431 -2.75 26.44 -11.61
N GLU A 432 -3.67 27.39 -11.79
CA GLU A 432 -3.50 28.79 -11.37
C GLU A 432 -3.40 28.92 -9.85
N ASP A 433 -4.24 28.18 -9.11
CA ASP A 433 -4.16 28.15 -7.64
C ASP A 433 -2.79 27.60 -7.20
N LEU A 434 -2.34 26.51 -7.81
CA LEU A 434 -1.05 25.89 -7.50
C LEU A 434 0.12 26.85 -7.76
N ARG A 435 0.07 27.66 -8.84
CA ARG A 435 1.09 28.68 -9.16
C ARG A 435 1.20 29.78 -8.11
N GLN A 436 0.13 30.01 -7.33
CA GLN A 436 0.10 31.03 -6.28
C GLN A 436 0.66 30.54 -4.94
N LEU A 437 0.85 29.21 -4.77
CA LEU A 437 1.35 28.65 -3.52
C LEU A 437 2.84 28.94 -3.35
N VAL A 438 3.23 29.22 -2.09
CA VAL A 438 4.64 29.39 -1.72
C VAL A 438 5.24 28.03 -1.37
N PHE A 439 6.24 27.61 -2.13
CA PHE A 439 7.00 26.40 -1.84
C PHE A 439 8.26 26.77 -1.04
N PRO A 440 8.62 26.02 0.00
CA PRO A 440 9.88 26.23 0.69
C PRO A 440 11.07 25.93 -0.25
N HIS A 441 12.10 26.77 -0.22
CA HIS A 441 13.30 26.63 -1.05
C HIS A 441 14.54 26.45 -0.17
N PRO A 442 15.45 25.50 -0.51
CA PRO A 442 15.31 24.49 -1.58
C PRO A 442 14.62 23.22 -1.09
N THR A 443 13.68 22.70 -1.88
CA THR A 443 13.01 21.43 -1.64
C THR A 443 12.81 20.64 -2.93
N VAL A 444 12.63 19.31 -2.81
CA VAL A 444 12.29 18.45 -3.96
C VAL A 444 10.83 18.69 -4.41
N SER A 445 9.97 19.17 -3.50
CA SER A 445 8.56 19.51 -3.80
C SER A 445 8.43 20.63 -4.84
N GLU A 446 9.46 21.45 -5.04
CA GLU A 446 9.49 22.47 -6.12
C GLU A 446 9.30 21.83 -7.51
N GLY A 447 9.58 20.53 -7.68
CA GLY A 447 9.25 19.81 -8.91
C GLY A 447 7.77 19.87 -9.28
N ILE A 448 6.86 19.88 -8.29
CA ILE A 448 5.41 20.03 -8.52
C ILE A 448 5.11 21.46 -9.01
N ARG A 449 5.75 22.47 -8.38
CA ARG A 449 5.64 23.88 -8.79
C ARG A 449 6.12 24.06 -10.24
N GLU A 450 7.29 23.55 -10.57
CA GLU A 450 7.85 23.66 -11.93
C GLU A 450 6.97 22.95 -12.97
N ALA A 451 6.35 21.84 -12.62
CA ALA A 451 5.38 21.19 -13.48
C ALA A 451 4.13 22.08 -13.71
N ALA A 452 3.63 22.80 -12.69
CA ALA A 452 2.53 23.73 -12.87
C ALA A 452 2.90 24.91 -13.80
N TRP A 453 4.10 25.44 -13.68
CA TRP A 453 4.57 26.52 -14.56
C TRP A 453 4.88 26.07 -16.00
N ALA A 454 5.08 24.78 -16.21
CA ALA A 454 5.33 24.24 -17.55
C ALA A 454 4.05 24.03 -18.38
N PHE A 455 2.84 24.23 -17.80
CA PHE A 455 1.62 24.26 -18.58
C PHE A 455 1.56 25.55 -19.43
N ASP A 456 1.26 25.39 -20.71
CA ASP A 456 0.97 26.50 -21.62
C ASP A 456 -0.54 26.82 -21.55
N ILE A 457 -0.93 27.55 -20.51
CA ILE A 457 -2.29 28.03 -20.28
C ILE A 457 -2.24 29.55 -20.13
N ALA A 458 -3.14 30.22 -20.82
CA ALA A 458 -3.23 31.68 -20.85
C ALA A 458 -3.78 32.27 -19.54
#